data_bd1df7a2c103f4c69ef7ee3478fc6c4a
#
_entry.id   bd1df7a2c103f4c69ef7ee3478fc6c4a
#
_cell.length_a   1.000
_cell.length_b   1.000
_cell.length_c   1.000
_cell.angle_alpha   90.00
_cell.angle_beta   90.00
_cell.angle_gamma   90.00
#
_symmetry.space_group_name_H-M   'P 1'
#
loop_
_entity.id
_entity.type
_entity.pdbx_description
1 polymer ?
#
loop_
_entity_poly.entity_id
_entity_poly.type
_entity_poly.pdbx_seq_one_letter_code
_entity_poly.pdbx_strand_id
1 'polypeptide(L)'
;EMCIRDRPTTAEETLQILRNIKSKYEDHHNVNYTDEALEACVNLTDRYITDRNFPDKAIDALDEAGSRVHLTNINVPKEIEEQEGLIEEAKSKKNDAVKSQNFELAASFRDKEKELTVELDRMKQAWEEQLKDNRQTVDAEEIANVVSMMSGIPVQRMAQAEGIKLAGMKESLQSKVIAQDTAIEKLVKAILRSRVGLKDPNKPIGTFMFLGPTGVGKTHLAKELAKYMFGSSDALIRIDMSEYMEKFTVSRLVGAPPGYVGYEEGGQLTEKVRRKPYSIILLDEIEKAHPDVFNLLLQVMDEGRLTDSYGRMVDFKNTVIIMTSNIGTRQLKDFGRGVGFATQNRLDDKEFSRSVIQKALNKSFAPEFLNRVDEIITFDQLSLEAITHIIDIELKGLYDRIESIGYKLVIEDEAKQFIATKGYDVQYGARPLKRAIQTYLEDGLSELIISSKLTDGDMIRVSLNKEKGELEMKNEAKTSE
;
A
#
# COMPACT_ATOMS: atom_id res chain seq x y z
N GLU A 1 -34.51 -2.83 37.15
CA GLU A 1 -34.29 -2.13 35.83
C GLU A 1 -32.81 -1.91 35.66
N MET A 2 -32.14 -2.87 34.99
CA MET A 2 -30.78 -2.62 34.50
C MET A 2 -30.88 -1.97 33.14
N CYS A 3 -30.95 -0.65 33.08
CA CYS A 3 -30.63 0.09 31.87
C CYS A 3 -29.11 0.08 31.70
N ILE A 4 -28.56 -0.97 31.11
CA ILE A 4 -27.19 -0.99 30.62
C ILE A 4 -27.18 -0.04 29.43
N ARG A 5 -26.68 1.18 29.63
CA ARG A 5 -26.34 2.05 28.51
C ARG A 5 -25.02 1.54 27.94
N ASP A 6 -25.09 0.75 26.89
CA ASP A 6 -23.92 0.37 26.09
C ASP A 6 -23.38 1.63 25.38
N ARG A 7 -22.49 2.35 26.07
CA ARG A 7 -21.68 3.39 25.46
C ARG A 7 -20.26 2.86 25.27
N PRO A 8 -19.60 3.19 24.16
CA PRO A 8 -18.17 2.95 24.05
C PRO A 8 -17.43 3.63 25.18
N THR A 9 -16.44 2.96 25.75
CA THR A 9 -15.58 3.54 26.78
C THR A 9 -14.63 4.57 26.15
N THR A 10 -14.18 5.53 26.96
CA THR A 10 -13.12 6.45 26.53
C THR A 10 -11.75 5.76 26.55
N ALA A 11 -10.74 6.36 25.91
CA ALA A 11 -9.37 5.86 25.95
C ALA A 11 -8.83 5.75 27.38
N GLU A 12 -9.12 6.73 28.24
CA GLU A 12 -8.71 6.73 29.65
C GLU A 12 -9.40 5.63 30.45
N GLU A 13 -10.72 5.47 30.30
CA GLU A 13 -11.48 4.38 30.92
C GLU A 13 -10.96 3.02 30.46
N THR A 14 -10.63 2.88 29.17
CA THR A 14 -10.08 1.64 28.60
C THR A 14 -8.70 1.32 29.17
N LEU A 15 -7.82 2.31 29.35
CA LEU A 15 -6.51 2.11 29.97
C LEU A 15 -6.64 1.60 31.41
N GLN A 16 -7.60 2.13 32.17
CA GLN A 16 -7.88 1.62 33.52
C GLN A 16 -8.40 0.19 33.51
N ILE A 17 -9.27 -0.16 32.54
CA ILE A 17 -9.75 -1.54 32.36
C ILE A 17 -8.56 -2.46 32.07
N LEU A 18 -7.67 -2.11 31.13
CA LEU A 18 -6.49 -2.91 30.80
C LEU A 18 -5.59 -3.12 32.02
N ARG A 19 -5.34 -2.07 32.83
CA ARG A 19 -4.56 -2.21 34.07
C ARG A 19 -5.20 -3.16 35.07
N ASN A 20 -6.52 -3.18 35.17
CA ASN A 20 -7.24 -4.06 36.09
C ASN A 20 -7.26 -5.53 35.65
N ILE A 21 -7.23 -5.81 34.32
CA ILE A 21 -7.23 -7.17 33.80
C ILE A 21 -5.82 -7.69 33.52
N LYS A 22 -4.80 -6.84 33.52
CA LYS A 22 -3.40 -7.13 33.20
C LYS A 22 -2.91 -8.44 33.83
N SER A 23 -3.04 -8.60 35.15
CA SER A 23 -2.56 -9.77 35.88
C SER A 23 -3.18 -11.09 35.40
N LYS A 24 -4.46 -11.06 35.00
CA LYS A 24 -5.15 -12.25 34.49
C LYS A 24 -4.61 -12.68 33.13
N TYR A 25 -4.33 -11.70 32.24
CA TYR A 25 -3.74 -11.98 30.93
C TYR A 25 -2.26 -12.37 31.04
N GLU A 26 -1.50 -11.78 31.97
CA GLU A 26 -0.13 -12.18 32.29
C GLU A 26 -0.06 -13.64 32.74
N ASP A 27 -0.97 -14.06 33.59
CA ASP A 27 -1.06 -15.45 34.06
C ASP A 27 -1.54 -16.41 32.97
N HIS A 28 -2.47 -15.95 32.12
CA HIS A 28 -3.02 -16.79 31.04
C HIS A 28 -2.00 -17.08 29.94
N HIS A 29 -1.27 -16.05 29.51
CA HIS A 29 -0.27 -16.18 28.43
C HIS A 29 1.15 -16.40 28.94
N ASN A 30 1.36 -16.43 30.25
CA ASN A 30 2.68 -16.56 30.89
C ASN A 30 3.68 -15.50 30.39
N VAL A 31 3.25 -14.24 30.32
CA VAL A 31 4.03 -13.07 29.88
C VAL A 31 3.92 -11.94 30.91
N ASN A 32 4.73 -10.91 30.76
CA ASN A 32 4.62 -9.66 31.52
C ASN A 32 4.36 -8.51 30.55
N TYR A 33 3.33 -7.69 30.82
CA TYR A 33 3.08 -6.48 30.01
C TYR A 33 3.71 -5.25 30.67
N THR A 34 4.40 -4.43 29.89
CA THR A 34 4.86 -3.12 30.37
C THR A 34 3.69 -2.12 30.41
N ASP A 35 3.80 -1.06 31.21
CA ASP A 35 2.78 -0.02 31.20
C ASP A 35 2.74 0.72 29.85
N GLU A 36 3.90 0.85 29.19
CA GLU A 36 4.02 1.38 27.84
C GLU A 36 3.28 0.53 26.80
N ALA A 37 3.29 -0.80 26.98
CA ALA A 37 2.50 -1.71 26.13
C ALA A 37 0.99 -1.49 26.31
N LEU A 38 0.51 -1.29 27.51
CA LEU A 38 -0.90 -0.99 27.76
C LEU A 38 -1.34 0.34 27.14
N GLU A 39 -0.50 1.37 27.25
CA GLU A 39 -0.74 2.66 26.60
C GLU A 39 -0.69 2.52 25.07
N ALA A 40 0.23 1.71 24.53
CA ALA A 40 0.30 1.41 23.12
C ALA A 40 -0.95 0.66 22.63
N CYS A 41 -1.49 -0.32 23.39
CA CYS A 41 -2.75 -0.98 23.06
C CYS A 41 -3.88 0.01 22.84
N VAL A 42 -4.04 0.98 23.73
CA VAL A 42 -5.11 1.99 23.64
C VAL A 42 -4.84 2.94 22.48
N ASN A 43 -3.66 3.57 22.44
CA ASN A 43 -3.34 4.62 21.49
C ASN A 43 -3.29 4.10 20.03
N LEU A 44 -2.69 2.92 19.81
CA LEU A 44 -2.56 2.36 18.47
C LEU A 44 -3.89 1.80 17.97
N THR A 45 -4.69 1.14 18.83
CA THR A 45 -5.99 0.64 18.40
C THR A 45 -7.00 1.78 18.20
N ASP A 46 -6.91 2.88 18.95
CA ASP A 46 -7.73 4.06 18.70
C ASP A 46 -7.46 4.65 17.32
N ARG A 47 -6.17 4.75 16.99
CA ARG A 47 -5.72 5.37 15.73
C ARG A 47 -5.89 4.48 14.51
N TYR A 48 -5.69 3.16 14.63
CA TYR A 48 -5.56 2.26 13.47
C TYR A 48 -6.71 1.28 13.31
N ILE A 49 -7.53 1.04 14.34
CA ILE A 49 -8.70 0.14 14.30
C ILE A 49 -9.96 0.97 14.48
N THR A 50 -10.64 1.29 13.37
CA THR A 50 -11.81 2.17 13.33
C THR A 50 -13.14 1.42 13.20
N ASP A 51 -13.10 0.13 12.90
CA ASP A 51 -14.27 -0.74 12.70
C ASP A 51 -14.80 -1.36 14.00
N ARG A 52 -14.09 -1.18 15.13
CA ARG A 52 -14.44 -1.69 16.45
C ARG A 52 -14.40 -0.60 17.51
N ASN A 53 -15.16 -0.79 18.58
CA ASN A 53 -15.24 0.16 19.68
C ASN A 53 -14.32 -0.26 20.86
N PHE A 54 -14.02 0.69 21.72
CA PHE A 54 -13.45 0.42 23.02
C PHE A 54 -14.50 -0.19 23.97
N PRO A 55 -14.09 -1.09 24.89
CA PRO A 55 -12.73 -1.54 25.19
C PRO A 55 -12.25 -2.71 24.31
N ASP A 56 -13.12 -3.38 23.56
CA ASP A 56 -12.88 -4.65 22.88
C ASP A 56 -11.63 -4.63 22.00
N LYS A 57 -11.48 -3.63 21.15
CA LYS A 57 -10.31 -3.53 20.24
C LYS A 57 -8.97 -3.46 20.97
N ALA A 58 -8.91 -2.87 22.14
CA ALA A 58 -7.70 -2.78 22.96
C ALA A 58 -7.42 -4.08 23.71
N ILE A 59 -8.47 -4.75 24.16
CA ILE A 59 -8.38 -6.07 24.81
C ILE A 59 -7.92 -7.12 23.80
N ASP A 60 -8.49 -7.13 22.59
CA ASP A 60 -8.08 -8.03 21.51
C ASP A 60 -6.59 -7.86 21.16
N ALA A 61 -6.11 -6.61 21.10
CA ALA A 61 -4.68 -6.35 20.83
C ALA A 61 -3.77 -6.84 21.97
N LEU A 62 -4.21 -6.70 23.22
CA LEU A 62 -3.49 -7.19 24.39
C LEU A 62 -3.40 -8.72 24.39
N ASP A 63 -4.53 -9.38 24.13
CA ASP A 63 -4.66 -10.84 24.11
C ASP A 63 -3.80 -11.46 23.00
N GLU A 64 -3.91 -10.95 21.78
CA GLU A 64 -3.16 -11.42 20.62
C GLU A 64 -1.64 -11.21 20.81
N ALA A 65 -1.22 -10.09 21.41
CA ALA A 65 0.19 -9.83 21.67
C ALA A 65 0.77 -10.79 22.72
N GLY A 66 0.03 -11.07 23.79
CA GLY A 66 0.45 -12.05 24.79
C GLY A 66 0.55 -13.44 24.21
N SER A 67 -0.45 -13.88 23.46
CA SER A 67 -0.48 -15.17 22.79
C SER A 67 0.70 -15.32 21.82
N ARG A 68 0.98 -14.32 21.04
CA ARG A 68 2.06 -14.33 20.04
C ARG A 68 3.44 -14.42 20.68
N VAL A 69 3.72 -13.58 21.68
CA VAL A 69 5.01 -13.60 22.39
C VAL A 69 5.21 -14.95 23.07
N HIS A 70 4.16 -15.50 23.66
CA HIS A 70 4.18 -16.83 24.23
C HIS A 70 4.55 -17.90 23.19
N LEU A 71 3.84 -17.96 22.05
CA LEU A 71 4.08 -18.95 20.99
C LEU A 71 5.45 -18.82 20.32
N THR A 72 5.94 -17.59 20.14
CA THR A 72 7.24 -17.34 19.48
C THR A 72 8.41 -17.81 20.35
N ASN A 73 8.25 -17.79 21.66
CA ASN A 73 9.31 -18.09 22.63
C ASN A 73 9.23 -19.51 23.24
N ILE A 74 8.27 -20.31 22.81
CA ILE A 74 8.22 -21.73 23.18
C ILE A 74 9.30 -22.49 22.39
N ASN A 75 10.51 -22.56 22.93
CA ASN A 75 11.52 -23.47 22.45
C ASN A 75 11.45 -24.75 23.28
N VAL A 76 10.95 -25.82 22.69
CA VAL A 76 10.98 -27.14 23.33
C VAL A 76 12.44 -27.55 23.48
N PRO A 77 12.90 -27.93 24.70
CA PRO A 77 14.25 -28.44 24.90
C PRO A 77 14.50 -29.71 24.07
N LYS A 78 15.65 -29.78 23.40
CA LYS A 78 16.02 -30.96 22.58
C LYS A 78 15.94 -32.27 23.35
N GLU A 79 16.19 -32.24 24.65
CA GLU A 79 16.10 -33.38 25.55
C GLU A 79 14.68 -33.97 25.59
N ILE A 80 13.62 -33.12 25.50
CA ILE A 80 12.23 -33.57 25.45
C ILE A 80 11.93 -34.20 24.09
N GLU A 81 12.39 -33.61 22.97
CA GLU A 81 12.24 -34.20 21.63
C GLU A 81 12.96 -35.54 21.50
N GLU A 82 14.17 -35.65 22.02
CA GLU A 82 14.93 -36.91 22.04
C GLU A 82 14.21 -37.98 22.86
N GLN A 83 13.63 -37.62 24.00
CA GLN A 83 12.87 -38.53 24.85
C GLN A 83 11.57 -39.00 24.18
N GLU A 84 10.87 -38.13 23.50
CA GLU A 84 9.69 -38.50 22.69
C GLU A 84 10.08 -39.46 21.55
N GLY A 85 11.22 -39.24 20.90
CA GLY A 85 11.77 -40.16 19.89
C GLY A 85 12.07 -41.56 20.45
N LEU A 86 12.65 -41.65 21.66
CA LEU A 86 12.91 -42.91 22.31
C LEU A 86 11.63 -43.68 22.69
N ILE A 87 10.57 -42.95 23.08
CA ILE A 87 9.26 -43.56 23.37
C ILE A 87 8.65 -44.12 22.06
N GLU A 88 8.74 -43.40 20.95
CA GLU A 88 8.22 -43.84 19.67
C GLU A 88 8.96 -45.06 19.13
N GLU A 89 10.30 -45.10 19.31
CA GLU A 89 11.09 -46.31 19.03
C GLU A 89 10.68 -47.50 19.90
N ALA A 90 10.47 -47.27 21.20
CA ALA A 90 10.04 -48.33 22.11
C ALA A 90 8.66 -48.87 21.74
N LYS A 91 7.72 -48.00 21.34
CA LYS A 91 6.39 -48.36 20.81
C LYS A 91 6.49 -49.20 19.53
N SER A 92 7.35 -48.77 18.58
CA SER A 92 7.56 -49.50 17.33
C SER A 92 8.11 -50.88 17.61
N LYS A 93 9.17 -51.02 18.43
CA LYS A 93 9.78 -52.29 18.82
C LYS A 93 8.80 -53.20 19.58
N LYS A 94 7.97 -52.65 20.45
CA LYS A 94 6.87 -53.40 21.12
C LYS A 94 5.90 -53.98 20.11
N ASN A 95 5.44 -53.16 19.15
CA ASN A 95 4.48 -53.61 18.12
C ASN A 95 5.06 -54.70 17.23
N ASP A 96 6.35 -54.62 16.88
CA ASP A 96 7.02 -55.64 16.09
C ASP A 96 7.23 -56.93 16.88
N ALA A 97 7.54 -56.86 18.17
CA ALA A 97 7.59 -58.01 19.06
C ALA A 97 6.22 -58.69 19.22
N VAL A 98 5.13 -57.96 19.28
CA VAL A 98 3.77 -58.50 19.28
C VAL A 98 3.45 -59.20 17.96
N LYS A 99 3.78 -58.60 16.82
CA LYS A 99 3.59 -59.21 15.48
C LYS A 99 4.37 -60.55 15.34
N SER A 100 5.58 -60.63 15.93
CA SER A 100 6.41 -61.80 15.95
C SER A 100 6.04 -62.82 17.04
N GLN A 101 4.94 -62.61 17.78
CA GLN A 101 4.46 -63.42 18.89
C GLN A 101 5.44 -63.63 20.05
N ASN A 102 6.45 -62.74 20.18
CA ASN A 102 7.40 -62.75 21.28
C ASN A 102 6.90 -61.90 22.46
N PHE A 103 6.03 -62.46 23.28
CA PHE A 103 5.32 -61.76 24.35
C PHE A 103 6.25 -61.32 25.51
N GLU A 104 7.35 -62.05 25.73
CA GLU A 104 8.33 -61.70 26.77
C GLU A 104 9.09 -60.41 26.39
N LEU A 105 9.51 -60.30 25.13
CA LEU A 105 10.16 -59.14 24.58
C LEU A 105 9.17 -57.94 24.48
N ALA A 106 7.91 -58.17 24.12
CA ALA A 106 6.87 -57.15 24.10
C ALA A 106 6.58 -56.57 25.50
N ALA A 107 6.63 -57.42 26.54
CA ALA A 107 6.47 -57.00 27.94
C ALA A 107 7.63 -56.11 28.38
N SER A 108 8.88 -56.45 28.06
CA SER A 108 10.05 -55.64 28.39
C SER A 108 10.01 -54.26 27.71
N PHE A 109 9.62 -54.18 26.44
CA PHE A 109 9.45 -52.91 25.75
C PHE A 109 8.29 -52.07 26.29
N ARG A 110 7.20 -52.70 26.74
CA ARG A 110 6.08 -51.98 27.40
C ARG A 110 6.54 -51.37 28.74
N ASP A 111 7.32 -52.10 29.53
CA ASP A 111 7.81 -51.57 30.81
C ASP A 111 8.81 -50.45 30.59
N LYS A 112 9.67 -50.53 29.55
CA LYS A 112 10.57 -49.45 29.13
C LYS A 112 9.80 -48.23 28.60
N GLU A 113 8.72 -48.42 27.83
CA GLU A 113 7.83 -47.34 27.38
C GLU A 113 7.23 -46.59 28.57
N LYS A 114 6.80 -47.31 29.61
CA LYS A 114 6.24 -46.68 30.83
C LYS A 114 7.31 -45.88 31.59
N GLU A 115 8.50 -46.41 31.77
CA GLU A 115 9.61 -45.68 32.40
C GLU A 115 9.95 -44.40 31.67
N LEU A 116 10.11 -44.47 30.35
CA LEU A 116 10.38 -43.29 29.51
C LEU A 116 9.22 -42.26 29.53
N THR A 117 7.97 -42.71 29.61
CA THR A 117 6.83 -41.83 29.72
C THR A 117 6.78 -41.07 31.03
N VAL A 118 7.08 -41.74 32.15
CA VAL A 118 7.18 -41.11 33.48
C VAL A 118 8.31 -40.08 33.52
N GLU A 119 9.45 -40.38 32.91
CA GLU A 119 10.56 -39.44 32.84
C GLU A 119 10.22 -38.23 31.93
N LEU A 120 9.55 -38.47 30.81
CA LEU A 120 9.04 -37.40 29.94
C LEU A 120 8.08 -36.48 30.69
N ASP A 121 7.12 -37.02 31.44
CA ASP A 121 6.18 -36.23 32.24
C ASP A 121 6.89 -35.38 33.29
N ARG A 122 7.94 -35.94 33.93
CA ARG A 122 8.77 -35.20 34.88
C ARG A 122 9.55 -34.08 34.20
N MET A 123 10.12 -34.31 33.02
CA MET A 123 10.85 -33.30 32.24
C MET A 123 9.89 -32.19 31.80
N LYS A 124 8.69 -32.53 31.32
CA LYS A 124 7.66 -31.55 30.92
C LYS A 124 7.20 -30.69 32.12
N GLN A 125 6.98 -31.28 33.29
CA GLN A 125 6.64 -30.54 34.49
C GLN A 125 7.76 -29.56 34.90
N ALA A 126 9.01 -30.01 34.92
CA ALA A 126 10.14 -29.14 35.24
C ALA A 126 10.31 -28.00 34.24
N TRP A 127 10.07 -28.27 32.95
CA TRP A 127 10.09 -27.24 31.90
C TRP A 127 8.94 -26.24 32.04
N GLU A 128 7.73 -26.70 32.34
CA GLU A 128 6.57 -25.80 32.61
C GLU A 128 6.81 -24.90 33.83
N GLU A 129 7.46 -25.42 34.89
CA GLU A 129 7.84 -24.60 36.06
C GLU A 129 8.90 -23.55 35.67
N GLN A 130 9.90 -23.91 34.87
CA GLN A 130 10.90 -22.96 34.38
C GLN A 130 10.30 -21.89 33.48
N LEU A 131 9.31 -22.23 32.64
CA LEU A 131 8.58 -21.28 31.83
C LEU A 131 7.78 -20.26 32.67
N LYS A 132 7.22 -20.69 33.80
CA LYS A 132 6.51 -19.80 34.72
C LYS A 132 7.42 -18.77 35.39
N ASP A 133 8.66 -19.18 35.69
CA ASP A 133 9.64 -18.31 36.35
C ASP A 133 10.30 -17.34 35.36
N ASN A 134 10.34 -17.67 34.08
CA ASN A 134 10.99 -16.87 33.03
C ASN A 134 9.96 -16.28 32.04
N ARG A 135 9.05 -15.44 32.55
CA ARG A 135 8.02 -14.75 31.75
C ARG A 135 8.65 -13.75 30.81
N GLN A 136 8.33 -13.86 29.53
CA GLN A 136 8.75 -12.90 28.51
C GLN A 136 7.98 -11.58 28.67
N THR A 137 8.63 -10.48 28.31
CA THR A 137 8.02 -9.14 28.41
C THR A 137 7.44 -8.73 27.08
N VAL A 138 6.17 -8.34 27.07
CA VAL A 138 5.49 -7.71 25.93
C VAL A 138 5.69 -6.22 26.05
N ASP A 139 6.35 -5.63 25.07
CA ASP A 139 6.60 -4.19 24.99
C ASP A 139 5.69 -3.49 23.98
N ALA A 140 5.86 -2.17 23.83
CA ALA A 140 5.11 -1.38 22.86
C ALA A 140 5.38 -1.75 21.41
N GLU A 141 6.54 -2.35 21.10
CA GLU A 141 6.90 -2.79 19.76
C GLU A 141 6.12 -4.03 19.36
N GLU A 142 5.96 -5.00 20.27
CA GLU A 142 5.14 -6.18 20.04
C GLU A 142 3.66 -5.82 19.84
N ILE A 143 3.14 -4.87 20.60
CA ILE A 143 1.78 -4.35 20.39
C ILE A 143 1.66 -3.69 19.00
N ALA A 144 2.65 -2.90 18.59
CA ALA A 144 2.64 -2.28 17.27
C ALA A 144 2.66 -3.32 16.13
N ASN A 145 3.38 -4.45 16.32
CA ASN A 145 3.37 -5.59 15.41
C ASN A 145 1.97 -6.19 15.26
N VAL A 146 1.31 -6.42 16.39
CA VAL A 146 -0.03 -7.00 16.42
C VAL A 146 -1.06 -6.06 15.78
N VAL A 147 -1.07 -4.79 16.16
CA VAL A 147 -1.97 -3.80 15.55
C VAL A 147 -1.70 -3.64 14.07
N SER A 148 -0.44 -3.78 13.63
CA SER A 148 -0.07 -3.80 12.21
C SER A 148 -0.70 -4.97 11.46
N MET A 149 -0.74 -6.15 12.06
CA MET A 149 -1.38 -7.32 11.44
C MET A 149 -2.91 -7.20 11.45
N MET A 150 -3.51 -6.75 12.55
CA MET A 150 -4.96 -6.58 12.68
C MET A 150 -5.50 -5.54 11.69
N SER A 151 -4.78 -4.44 11.51
CA SER A 151 -5.20 -3.32 10.64
C SER A 151 -4.71 -3.44 9.20
N GLY A 152 -3.74 -4.31 8.92
CA GLY A 152 -3.04 -4.39 7.64
C GLY A 152 -2.11 -3.18 7.36
N ILE A 153 -1.84 -2.35 8.36
CA ILE A 153 -1.04 -1.12 8.25
C ILE A 153 0.33 -1.34 8.91
N PRO A 154 1.45 -0.99 8.28
CA PRO A 154 2.77 -1.14 8.87
C PRO A 154 3.03 -0.12 10.00
N VAL A 155 2.37 -0.32 11.16
CA VAL A 155 2.36 0.61 12.30
C VAL A 155 3.76 0.91 12.83
N GLN A 156 4.64 -0.08 12.91
CA GLN A 156 6.04 0.12 13.32
C GLN A 156 6.80 1.07 12.40
N ARG A 157 6.59 0.95 11.09
CA ARG A 157 7.22 1.83 10.12
C ARG A 157 6.68 3.26 10.20
N MET A 158 5.49 3.44 10.75
CA MET A 158 4.86 4.76 10.88
C MET A 158 5.22 5.46 12.20
N ALA A 159 5.42 4.74 13.29
CA ALA A 159 5.67 5.35 14.61
C ALA A 159 7.13 5.82 14.81
N GLN A 160 8.12 5.01 14.42
CA GLN A 160 9.55 5.33 14.64
C GLN A 160 10.21 6.11 13.49
N ALA A 161 9.65 6.04 12.29
CA ALA A 161 10.26 6.59 11.09
C ALA A 161 9.51 7.79 10.50
N GLU A 162 8.42 8.27 11.13
CA GLU A 162 7.63 9.36 10.54
C GLU A 162 8.48 10.60 10.25
N GLY A 163 9.34 11.02 11.16
CA GLY A 163 10.21 12.19 10.94
C GLY A 163 11.29 11.98 9.87
N ILE A 164 11.97 10.84 9.90
CA ILE A 164 13.08 10.53 8.97
C ILE A 164 12.54 10.16 7.59
N LYS A 165 11.47 9.38 7.51
CA LYS A 165 10.84 9.02 6.24
C LYS A 165 10.17 10.21 5.57
N LEU A 166 9.52 11.08 6.34
CA LEU A 166 8.91 12.29 5.78
C LEU A 166 9.96 13.23 5.21
N ALA A 167 11.16 13.30 5.81
CA ALA A 167 12.27 14.07 5.28
C ALA A 167 12.78 13.55 3.93
N GLY A 168 12.85 12.24 3.73
CA GLY A 168 13.28 11.60 2.47
C GLY A 168 12.17 11.42 1.41
N MET A 169 10.95 11.87 1.68
CA MET A 169 9.81 11.69 0.76
C MET A 169 10.04 12.40 -0.58
N LYS A 170 10.58 13.61 -0.55
CA LYS A 170 10.83 14.41 -1.75
C LYS A 170 11.78 13.68 -2.71
N GLU A 171 12.94 13.29 -2.23
CA GLU A 171 13.99 12.62 -3.01
C GLU A 171 13.48 11.27 -3.55
N SER A 172 12.77 10.51 -2.73
CA SER A 172 12.20 9.22 -3.14
C SER A 172 11.14 9.36 -4.24
N LEU A 173 10.31 10.39 -4.19
CA LEU A 173 9.31 10.64 -5.24
C LEU A 173 9.96 11.20 -6.50
N GLN A 174 10.94 12.11 -6.39
CA GLN A 174 11.66 12.68 -7.52
C GLN A 174 12.44 11.62 -8.31
N SER A 175 13.01 10.63 -7.64
CA SER A 175 13.71 9.51 -8.31
C SER A 175 12.79 8.61 -9.16
N LYS A 176 11.48 8.63 -8.90
CA LYS A 176 10.49 7.77 -9.58
C LYS A 176 9.57 8.53 -10.53
N VAL A 177 9.33 9.80 -10.28
CA VAL A 177 8.44 10.66 -11.07
C VAL A 177 9.27 11.78 -11.67
N ILE A 178 9.61 11.62 -12.93
CA ILE A 178 10.56 12.47 -13.64
C ILE A 178 9.89 13.79 -14.11
N ALA A 179 10.67 14.90 -14.05
CA ALA A 179 10.32 16.22 -14.54
C ALA A 179 9.06 16.84 -13.91
N GLN A 180 8.74 16.50 -12.65
CA GLN A 180 7.60 17.06 -11.91
C GLN A 180 8.02 17.59 -10.53
N ASP A 181 9.23 18.13 -10.42
CA ASP A 181 9.83 18.55 -9.15
C ASP A 181 8.99 19.55 -8.37
N THR A 182 8.46 20.55 -9.07
CA THR A 182 7.59 21.58 -8.45
C THR A 182 6.27 21.01 -7.94
N ALA A 183 5.71 20.03 -8.64
CA ALA A 183 4.49 19.34 -8.23
C ALA A 183 4.75 18.50 -6.97
N ILE A 184 5.87 17.76 -6.95
CA ILE A 184 6.29 16.94 -5.81
C ILE A 184 6.58 17.81 -4.59
N GLU A 185 7.30 18.94 -4.75
CA GLU A 185 7.59 19.84 -3.63
C GLU A 185 6.32 20.38 -2.95
N LYS A 186 5.35 20.83 -3.73
CA LYS A 186 4.07 21.32 -3.19
C LYS A 186 3.31 20.23 -2.47
N LEU A 187 3.24 19.03 -3.06
CA LEU A 187 2.58 17.86 -2.48
C LEU A 187 3.20 17.48 -1.13
N VAL A 188 4.52 17.31 -1.12
CA VAL A 188 5.28 16.93 0.09
C VAL A 188 5.12 17.98 1.17
N LYS A 189 5.26 19.27 0.84
CA LYS A 189 5.10 20.37 1.81
C LYS A 189 3.70 20.37 2.45
N ALA A 190 2.65 20.12 1.68
CA ALA A 190 1.30 20.07 2.20
C ALA A 190 1.06 18.84 3.12
N ILE A 191 1.58 17.67 2.73
CA ILE A 191 1.52 16.46 3.56
C ILE A 191 2.29 16.64 4.87
N LEU A 192 3.51 17.19 4.83
CA LEU A 192 4.31 17.49 6.02
C LEU A 192 3.56 18.40 6.99
N ARG A 193 2.95 19.47 6.47
CA ARG A 193 2.16 20.41 7.29
C ARG A 193 1.00 19.71 8.03
N SER A 194 0.33 18.77 7.38
CA SER A 194 -0.73 17.98 8.00
C SER A 194 -0.18 17.02 9.06
N ARG A 195 0.94 16.36 8.79
CA ARG A 195 1.53 15.37 9.72
C ARG A 195 2.14 15.98 10.99
N VAL A 196 2.63 17.21 10.90
CA VAL A 196 3.12 17.96 12.09
C VAL A 196 1.98 18.43 13.00
N GLY A 197 0.73 18.16 12.63
CA GLY A 197 -0.44 18.52 13.47
C GLY A 197 -0.91 19.97 13.31
N LEU A 198 -0.47 20.67 12.27
CA LEU A 198 -0.90 22.05 11.98
C LEU A 198 -2.23 22.12 11.24
N LYS A 199 -2.80 20.98 10.86
CA LYS A 199 -4.11 20.85 10.20
C LYS A 199 -5.14 20.31 11.21
N ASP A 200 -6.41 20.64 11.00
CA ASP A 200 -7.53 20.10 11.75
C ASP A 200 -7.54 18.55 11.71
N PRO A 201 -7.48 17.87 12.86
CA PRO A 201 -7.42 16.41 12.93
C PRO A 201 -8.69 15.71 12.42
N ASN A 202 -9.80 16.45 12.30
CA ASN A 202 -11.06 15.92 11.77
C ASN A 202 -11.13 15.89 10.25
N LYS A 203 -10.15 16.46 9.55
CA LYS A 203 -10.12 16.50 8.09
C LYS A 203 -9.17 15.43 7.51
N PRO A 204 -9.34 15.03 6.24
CA PRO A 204 -8.39 14.15 5.56
C PRO A 204 -6.95 14.68 5.64
N ILE A 205 -5.95 13.81 5.57
CA ILE A 205 -4.52 14.18 5.60
C ILE A 205 -4.22 15.25 4.57
N GLY A 206 -4.77 15.11 3.35
CA GLY A 206 -4.64 16.10 2.30
C GLY A 206 -5.67 15.90 1.20
N THR A 207 -6.11 17.02 0.63
CA THR A 207 -7.00 17.06 -0.53
C THR A 207 -6.32 17.84 -1.64
N PHE A 208 -5.99 17.16 -2.73
CA PHE A 208 -5.19 17.70 -3.82
C PHE A 208 -5.92 17.64 -5.14
N MET A 209 -5.73 18.68 -5.96
CA MET A 209 -6.19 18.69 -7.34
C MET A 209 -4.98 18.69 -8.28
N PHE A 210 -4.81 17.63 -9.05
CA PHE A 210 -3.73 17.46 -10.03
C PHE A 210 -4.20 17.89 -11.41
N LEU A 211 -3.65 18.98 -11.91
CA LEU A 211 -3.97 19.55 -13.21
C LEU A 211 -2.86 19.32 -14.20
N GLY A 212 -3.20 18.99 -15.42
CA GLY A 212 -2.19 18.84 -16.47
C GLY A 212 -2.64 17.94 -17.61
N PRO A 213 -1.86 17.85 -18.70
CA PRO A 213 -2.15 17.00 -19.85
C PRO A 213 -2.25 15.52 -19.46
N THR A 214 -2.79 14.72 -20.35
CA THR A 214 -2.77 13.27 -20.20
C THR A 214 -1.33 12.76 -20.33
N GLY A 215 -0.95 11.72 -19.55
CA GLY A 215 0.34 11.03 -19.69
C GLY A 215 1.54 11.76 -19.09
N VAL A 216 1.36 12.78 -18.25
CA VAL A 216 2.45 13.51 -17.56
C VAL A 216 2.82 12.95 -16.18
N GLY A 217 2.18 11.86 -15.74
CA GLY A 217 2.53 11.18 -14.49
C GLY A 217 1.60 11.43 -13.30
N LYS A 218 0.43 12.09 -13.45
CA LYS A 218 -0.54 12.36 -12.35
C LYS A 218 -0.91 11.10 -11.56
N THR A 219 -1.40 10.07 -12.24
CA THR A 219 -1.78 8.78 -11.63
C THR A 219 -0.56 8.02 -11.11
N HIS A 220 0.60 8.16 -11.77
CA HIS A 220 1.84 7.53 -11.33
C HIS A 220 2.34 8.12 -10.00
N LEU A 221 2.33 9.45 -9.85
CA LEU A 221 2.67 10.12 -8.59
C LEU A 221 1.74 9.67 -7.45
N ALA A 222 0.43 9.56 -7.70
CA ALA A 222 -0.51 9.05 -6.69
C ALA A 222 -0.18 7.61 -6.27
N LYS A 223 0.21 6.74 -7.22
CA LYS A 223 0.61 5.35 -6.94
C LYS A 223 1.91 5.27 -6.13
N GLU A 224 2.92 6.04 -6.51
CA GLU A 224 4.21 6.06 -5.79
C GLU A 224 4.06 6.69 -4.40
N LEU A 225 3.18 7.69 -4.25
CA LEU A 225 2.84 8.25 -2.95
C LEU A 225 2.15 7.21 -2.05
N ALA A 226 1.21 6.40 -2.58
CA ALA A 226 0.56 5.32 -1.82
C ALA A 226 1.58 4.29 -1.33
N LYS A 227 2.48 3.88 -2.22
CA LYS A 227 3.57 2.94 -1.90
C LYS A 227 4.52 3.52 -0.84
N TYR A 228 4.80 4.81 -0.91
CA TYR A 228 5.69 5.48 0.04
C TYR A 228 5.04 5.65 1.42
N MET A 229 3.81 6.19 1.46
CA MET A 229 3.11 6.50 2.72
C MET A 229 2.61 5.25 3.43
N PHE A 230 2.04 4.30 2.68
CA PHE A 230 1.31 3.15 3.24
C PHE A 230 1.97 1.79 2.94
N GLY A 231 3.12 1.78 2.29
CA GLY A 231 3.94 0.58 2.07
C GLY A 231 3.48 -0.33 0.93
N SER A 232 2.29 -0.11 0.35
CA SER A 232 1.74 -0.91 -0.75
C SER A 232 1.10 -0.04 -1.84
N SER A 233 1.21 -0.48 -3.09
CA SER A 233 0.43 0.08 -4.19
C SER A 233 -1.07 -0.18 -4.07
N ASP A 234 -1.47 -1.20 -3.30
CA ASP A 234 -2.86 -1.59 -3.07
C ASP A 234 -3.59 -0.64 -2.11
N ALA A 235 -2.85 0.25 -1.44
CA ALA A 235 -3.41 1.36 -0.70
C ALA A 235 -3.95 2.48 -1.60
N LEU A 236 -3.87 2.35 -2.93
CA LEU A 236 -4.48 3.26 -3.89
C LEU A 236 -5.90 2.79 -4.26
N ILE A 237 -6.90 3.55 -3.85
CA ILE A 237 -8.31 3.38 -4.27
C ILE A 237 -8.55 4.29 -5.47
N ARG A 238 -8.58 3.72 -6.69
CA ARG A 238 -8.85 4.47 -7.91
C ARG A 238 -10.32 4.36 -8.30
N ILE A 239 -10.93 5.51 -8.62
CA ILE A 239 -12.29 5.62 -9.12
C ILE A 239 -12.27 6.57 -10.33
N ASP A 240 -12.79 6.10 -11.45
CA ASP A 240 -12.92 6.90 -12.67
C ASP A 240 -14.25 7.65 -12.64
N MET A 241 -14.20 8.96 -12.63
CA MET A 241 -15.40 9.81 -12.54
C MET A 241 -16.23 9.82 -13.83
N SER A 242 -15.70 9.33 -14.93
CA SER A 242 -16.46 9.12 -16.16
C SER A 242 -17.59 8.08 -16.01
N GLU A 243 -17.50 7.19 -15.01
CA GLU A 243 -18.57 6.24 -14.67
C GLU A 243 -19.69 6.88 -13.82
N TYR A 244 -19.48 8.11 -13.31
CA TYR A 244 -20.37 8.82 -12.39
C TYR A 244 -20.88 10.13 -12.96
N MET A 245 -21.16 10.16 -14.26
CA MET A 245 -21.68 11.33 -14.98
C MET A 245 -23.20 11.54 -14.74
N GLU A 246 -23.92 10.48 -14.40
CA GLU A 246 -25.37 10.52 -14.22
C GLU A 246 -25.76 10.43 -12.75
N LYS A 247 -26.86 11.09 -12.38
CA LYS A 247 -27.32 11.20 -11.00
C LYS A 247 -27.51 9.84 -10.31
N PHE A 248 -28.06 8.87 -11.01
CA PHE A 248 -28.30 7.54 -10.44
C PHE A 248 -27.01 6.75 -10.17
N THR A 249 -25.92 7.06 -10.88
CA THR A 249 -24.63 6.40 -10.65
C THR A 249 -23.93 6.90 -9.39
N VAL A 250 -24.25 8.11 -8.92
CA VAL A 250 -23.66 8.70 -7.70
C VAL A 250 -23.98 7.86 -6.46
N SER A 251 -25.19 7.28 -6.39
CA SER A 251 -25.58 6.39 -5.29
C SER A 251 -24.67 5.16 -5.16
N ARG A 252 -24.02 4.72 -6.24
CA ARG A 252 -23.06 3.61 -6.20
C ARG A 252 -21.79 3.95 -5.42
N LEU A 253 -21.47 5.22 -5.20
CA LEU A 253 -20.32 5.63 -4.38
C LEU A 253 -20.57 5.38 -2.89
N VAL A 254 -21.79 5.67 -2.43
CA VAL A 254 -22.17 5.61 -1.02
C VAL A 254 -23.00 4.36 -0.70
N GLY A 255 -23.61 3.77 -1.70
CA GLY A 255 -24.54 2.65 -1.64
C GLY A 255 -25.94 3.06 -2.06
N ALA A 256 -26.68 2.11 -2.66
CA ALA A 256 -28.07 2.30 -3.05
C ALA A 256 -28.99 2.34 -1.81
N PRO A 257 -30.09 3.09 -1.82
CA PRO A 257 -31.09 3.03 -0.76
C PRO A 257 -31.75 1.66 -0.66
N PRO A 258 -32.32 1.28 0.50
CA PRO A 258 -33.04 0.03 0.68
C PRO A 258 -34.12 -0.17 -0.40
N GLY A 259 -34.16 -1.36 -1.00
CA GLY A 259 -35.11 -1.74 -2.04
C GLY A 259 -34.69 -1.44 -3.47
N TYR A 260 -33.53 -0.82 -3.70
CA TYR A 260 -32.95 -0.62 -5.03
C TYR A 260 -31.91 -1.68 -5.36
N VAL A 261 -31.74 -1.95 -6.67
CA VAL A 261 -30.69 -2.87 -7.17
C VAL A 261 -29.32 -2.37 -6.78
N GLY A 262 -28.47 -3.25 -6.22
CA GLY A 262 -27.14 -2.91 -5.73
C GLY A 262 -27.08 -2.49 -4.26
N TYR A 263 -28.20 -2.56 -3.50
CA TYR A 263 -28.18 -2.28 -2.06
C TYR A 263 -27.22 -3.20 -1.28
N GLU A 264 -27.22 -4.50 -1.58
CA GLU A 264 -26.38 -5.49 -0.90
C GLU A 264 -24.87 -5.33 -1.19
N GLU A 265 -24.52 -4.72 -2.32
CA GLU A 265 -23.12 -4.50 -2.71
C GLU A 265 -22.42 -3.39 -1.90
N GLY A 266 -23.21 -2.53 -1.22
CA GLY A 266 -22.70 -1.36 -0.51
C GLY A 266 -22.16 -0.29 -1.45
N GLY A 267 -21.59 0.78 -0.89
CA GLY A 267 -21.00 1.87 -1.68
C GLY A 267 -19.56 1.55 -2.12
N GLN A 268 -19.27 1.73 -3.39
CA GLN A 268 -17.93 1.43 -3.94
C GLN A 268 -16.82 2.26 -3.28
N LEU A 269 -17.06 3.51 -2.94
CA LEU A 269 -16.11 4.35 -2.24
C LEU A 269 -16.09 4.02 -0.73
N THR A 270 -17.26 4.01 -0.10
CA THR A 270 -17.39 3.83 1.35
C THR A 270 -16.89 2.46 1.81
N GLU A 271 -17.21 1.37 1.10
CA GLU A 271 -16.72 0.03 1.44
C GLU A 271 -15.20 -0.12 1.22
N LYS A 272 -14.64 0.45 0.15
CA LYS A 272 -13.20 0.40 -0.09
C LYS A 272 -12.42 1.16 1.00
N VAL A 273 -12.92 2.34 1.41
CA VAL A 273 -12.29 3.14 2.47
C VAL A 273 -12.46 2.46 3.83
N ARG A 274 -13.64 1.91 4.14
CA ARG A 274 -13.86 1.16 5.37
C ARG A 274 -12.89 0.00 5.53
N ARG A 275 -12.62 -0.74 4.43
CA ARG A 275 -11.65 -1.85 4.42
C ARG A 275 -10.19 -1.38 4.43
N LYS A 276 -9.92 -0.18 3.90
CA LYS A 276 -8.58 0.41 3.80
C LYS A 276 -8.61 1.87 4.26
N PRO A 277 -8.72 2.13 5.58
CA PRO A 277 -8.82 3.49 6.11
C PRO A 277 -7.57 4.33 5.87
N TYR A 278 -6.41 3.68 5.71
CA TYR A 278 -5.14 4.32 5.36
C TYR A 278 -4.88 4.13 3.86
N SER A 279 -5.43 5.02 3.05
CA SER A 279 -5.36 4.90 1.60
C SER A 279 -5.26 6.25 0.90
N ILE A 280 -4.86 6.20 -0.36
CA ILE A 280 -4.98 7.31 -1.28
C ILE A 280 -6.21 7.07 -2.14
N ILE A 281 -7.13 8.02 -2.13
CA ILE A 281 -8.32 8.02 -2.97
C ILE A 281 -8.01 8.85 -4.20
N LEU A 282 -7.91 8.21 -5.35
CA LEU A 282 -7.69 8.86 -6.64
C LEU A 282 -9.00 8.93 -7.42
N LEU A 283 -9.54 10.13 -7.56
CA LEU A 283 -10.71 10.44 -8.37
C LEU A 283 -10.23 10.96 -9.73
N ASP A 284 -10.26 10.08 -10.73
CA ASP A 284 -9.71 10.39 -12.07
C ASP A 284 -10.78 11.13 -12.91
N GLU A 285 -10.37 12.15 -13.67
CA GLU A 285 -11.23 12.96 -14.54
C GLU A 285 -12.41 13.61 -13.80
N ILE A 286 -12.14 14.27 -12.67
CA ILE A 286 -13.15 14.84 -11.77
C ILE A 286 -14.12 15.81 -12.47
N GLU A 287 -13.71 16.47 -13.55
CA GLU A 287 -14.55 17.36 -14.35
C GLU A 287 -15.73 16.67 -15.03
N LYS A 288 -15.72 15.35 -15.13
CA LYS A 288 -16.81 14.55 -15.71
C LYS A 288 -17.87 14.15 -14.71
N ALA A 289 -17.58 14.27 -13.41
CA ALA A 289 -18.48 13.85 -12.35
C ALA A 289 -19.77 14.65 -12.34
N HIS A 290 -20.89 13.99 -11.98
CA HIS A 290 -22.16 14.67 -11.71
C HIS A 290 -22.01 15.66 -10.53
N PRO A 291 -22.73 16.80 -10.52
CA PRO A 291 -22.66 17.78 -9.43
C PRO A 291 -22.87 17.22 -8.02
N ASP A 292 -23.70 16.20 -7.84
CA ASP A 292 -23.94 15.57 -6.54
C ASP A 292 -22.69 14.89 -5.97
N VAL A 293 -21.72 14.49 -6.80
CA VAL A 293 -20.41 13.96 -6.33
C VAL A 293 -19.64 15.05 -5.57
N PHE A 294 -19.69 16.30 -6.04
CA PHE A 294 -19.02 17.40 -5.34
C PHE A 294 -19.63 17.66 -3.97
N ASN A 295 -20.95 17.50 -3.80
CA ASN A 295 -21.62 17.64 -2.51
C ASN A 295 -21.15 16.55 -1.52
N LEU A 296 -20.97 15.32 -1.97
CA LEU A 296 -20.40 14.23 -1.15
C LEU A 296 -18.95 14.52 -0.76
N LEU A 297 -18.16 15.02 -1.71
CA LEU A 297 -16.76 15.37 -1.46
C LEU A 297 -16.62 16.56 -0.50
N LEU A 298 -17.51 17.56 -0.56
CA LEU A 298 -17.54 18.67 0.39
C LEU A 298 -17.73 18.14 1.82
N GLN A 299 -18.66 17.20 2.05
CA GLN A 299 -18.85 16.59 3.36
C GLN A 299 -17.58 15.87 3.83
N VAL A 300 -16.93 15.08 2.96
CA VAL A 300 -15.67 14.38 3.30
C VAL A 300 -14.56 15.38 3.63
N MET A 301 -14.41 16.46 2.86
CA MET A 301 -13.36 17.47 3.05
C MET A 301 -13.54 18.31 4.32
N ASP A 302 -14.79 18.54 4.74
CA ASP A 302 -15.08 19.35 5.92
C ASP A 302 -15.14 18.54 7.21
N GLU A 303 -15.80 17.37 7.19
CA GLU A 303 -16.04 16.55 8.38
C GLU A 303 -15.13 15.33 8.47
N GLY A 304 -14.40 14.98 7.41
CA GLY A 304 -13.56 13.79 7.35
C GLY A 304 -14.31 12.48 7.46
N ARG A 305 -15.62 12.48 7.19
CA ARG A 305 -16.49 11.31 7.30
C ARG A 305 -17.62 11.33 6.27
N LEU A 306 -18.14 10.16 5.97
CA LEU A 306 -19.28 10.00 5.07
C LEU A 306 -20.18 8.88 5.60
N THR A 307 -21.49 9.09 5.63
CA THR A 307 -22.46 8.08 6.02
C THR A 307 -22.85 7.24 4.81
N ASP A 308 -22.74 5.91 4.92
CA ASP A 308 -23.14 4.98 3.86
C ASP A 308 -24.65 4.72 3.86
N SER A 309 -25.12 3.96 2.87
CA SER A 309 -26.54 3.59 2.74
C SER A 309 -27.09 2.72 3.89
N TYR A 310 -26.21 2.11 4.69
CA TYR A 310 -26.57 1.35 5.88
C TYR A 310 -26.63 2.21 7.15
N GLY A 311 -26.38 3.52 7.04
CA GLY A 311 -26.28 4.43 8.19
C GLY A 311 -24.97 4.34 8.96
N ARG A 312 -23.95 3.62 8.43
CA ARG A 312 -22.66 3.50 9.07
C ARG A 312 -21.79 4.72 8.72
N MET A 313 -21.08 5.24 9.70
CA MET A 313 -20.15 6.34 9.52
C MET A 313 -18.79 5.80 9.05
N VAL A 314 -18.35 6.19 7.86
CA VAL A 314 -17.05 5.82 7.30
C VAL A 314 -16.08 6.96 7.48
N ASP A 315 -14.93 6.68 8.09
CA ASP A 315 -13.89 7.67 8.41
C ASP A 315 -12.89 7.84 7.25
N PHE A 316 -12.64 9.10 6.88
CA PHE A 316 -11.71 9.52 5.83
C PHE A 316 -10.51 10.31 6.37
N LYS A 317 -10.39 10.49 7.70
CA LYS A 317 -9.36 11.33 8.32
C LYS A 317 -7.93 10.86 8.00
N ASN A 318 -7.75 9.56 7.82
CA ASN A 318 -6.47 8.95 7.52
C ASN A 318 -6.23 8.77 6.02
N THR A 319 -7.08 9.34 5.17
CA THR A 319 -6.95 9.24 3.72
C THR A 319 -6.30 10.49 3.11
N VAL A 320 -5.70 10.33 1.93
CA VAL A 320 -5.28 11.42 1.06
C VAL A 320 -6.19 11.40 -0.17
N ILE A 321 -6.87 12.50 -0.46
CA ILE A 321 -7.76 12.61 -1.61
C ILE A 321 -7.02 13.32 -2.73
N ILE A 322 -6.92 12.69 -3.88
CA ILE A 322 -6.30 13.23 -5.09
C ILE A 322 -7.35 13.22 -6.21
N MET A 323 -7.64 14.38 -6.75
CA MET A 323 -8.52 14.55 -7.89
C MET A 323 -7.68 14.91 -9.12
N THR A 324 -7.83 14.21 -10.24
CA THR A 324 -7.12 14.57 -11.47
C THR A 324 -8.05 15.28 -12.44
N SER A 325 -7.53 16.25 -13.17
CA SER A 325 -8.27 16.95 -14.22
C SER A 325 -7.37 17.36 -15.38
N ASN A 326 -7.96 17.42 -16.56
CA ASN A 326 -7.34 17.91 -17.79
C ASN A 326 -7.79 19.34 -18.14
N ILE A 327 -8.57 19.99 -17.26
CA ILE A 327 -9.06 21.35 -17.44
C ILE A 327 -7.89 22.33 -17.53
N GLY A 328 -8.04 23.33 -18.37
CA GLY A 328 -7.04 24.38 -18.60
C GLY A 328 -5.98 24.03 -19.62
N THR A 329 -5.63 22.76 -19.80
CA THR A 329 -4.60 22.35 -20.78
C THR A 329 -5.09 22.46 -22.22
N ARG A 330 -6.36 22.19 -22.49
CA ARG A 330 -6.97 22.43 -23.81
C ARG A 330 -7.02 23.91 -24.12
N GLN A 331 -7.39 24.73 -23.17
CA GLN A 331 -7.48 26.19 -23.33
C GLN A 331 -6.12 26.84 -23.56
N LEU A 332 -5.07 26.36 -22.88
CA LEU A 332 -3.70 26.81 -23.15
C LEU A 332 -3.28 26.50 -24.60
N LYS A 333 -3.67 25.35 -25.15
CA LYS A 333 -3.41 24.98 -26.56
C LYS A 333 -4.21 25.82 -27.56
N ASP A 334 -5.46 26.09 -27.26
CA ASP A 334 -6.36 26.88 -28.13
C ASP A 334 -5.93 28.35 -28.17
N PHE A 335 -5.47 28.91 -27.05
CA PHE A 335 -4.89 30.24 -27.01
C PHE A 335 -3.53 30.35 -27.70
N GLY A 336 -2.73 29.30 -27.73
CA GLY A 336 -1.45 29.22 -28.48
C GLY A 336 -1.66 29.11 -30.01
N ARG A 337 -2.89 28.76 -30.49
CA ARG A 337 -3.25 28.69 -31.89
C ARG A 337 -4.09 29.88 -32.37
N GLY A 338 -4.40 30.83 -31.49
CA GLY A 338 -5.22 32.01 -31.83
C GLY A 338 -4.58 32.86 -32.91
N VAL A 339 -5.30 33.06 -34.02
CA VAL A 339 -4.94 33.93 -35.13
C VAL A 339 -4.91 35.37 -34.63
N GLY A 340 -3.73 35.90 -34.40
CA GLY A 340 -3.53 37.31 -34.15
C GLY A 340 -2.41 37.59 -33.14
N PHE A 341 -1.23 37.97 -33.66
CA PHE A 341 -0.12 38.71 -33.01
C PHE A 341 0.17 38.44 -31.53
N ALA A 342 0.15 37.19 -31.08
CA ALA A 342 0.71 36.83 -29.80
C ALA A 342 2.13 36.28 -30.04
N THR A 343 3.11 37.13 -29.77
CA THR A 343 4.54 36.81 -29.76
C THR A 343 4.78 35.52 -28.94
N GLN A 344 5.63 34.63 -29.44
CA GLN A 344 6.09 33.37 -28.85
C GLN A 344 6.49 33.51 -27.36
N ASN A 345 6.80 34.71 -26.89
CA ASN A 345 7.20 35.03 -25.51
C ASN A 345 6.07 34.96 -24.46
N ARG A 346 4.79 34.89 -24.84
CA ARG A 346 3.67 34.81 -23.88
C ARG A 346 3.31 33.36 -23.48
N LEU A 347 3.77 32.36 -24.20
CA LEU A 347 3.57 30.97 -23.84
C LEU A 347 4.47 30.51 -22.70
N ASP A 348 5.62 31.17 -22.52
CA ASP A 348 6.58 30.94 -21.43
C ASP A 348 6.24 31.71 -20.15
N ASP A 349 5.22 32.58 -20.18
CA ASP A 349 4.83 33.33 -19.00
C ASP A 349 3.98 32.46 -18.05
N LYS A 350 4.65 31.98 -17.01
CA LYS A 350 4.06 31.12 -15.96
C LYS A 350 2.86 31.80 -15.27
N GLU A 351 2.85 33.13 -15.18
CA GLU A 351 1.73 33.87 -14.59
C GLU A 351 0.50 33.87 -15.50
N PHE A 352 0.70 34.04 -16.79
CA PHE A 352 -0.39 33.96 -17.77
C PHE A 352 -1.01 32.56 -17.77
N SER A 353 -0.18 31.51 -17.83
CA SER A 353 -0.67 30.13 -17.77
C SER A 353 -1.46 29.83 -16.50
N ARG A 354 -1.01 30.31 -15.35
CA ARG A 354 -1.74 30.22 -14.09
C ARG A 354 -3.09 30.93 -14.13
N SER A 355 -3.15 32.12 -14.71
CA SER A 355 -4.40 32.89 -14.82
C SER A 355 -5.45 32.20 -15.71
N VAL A 356 -5.01 31.59 -16.81
CA VAL A 356 -5.87 30.80 -17.71
C VAL A 356 -6.40 29.56 -17.01
N ILE A 357 -5.54 28.81 -16.31
CA ILE A 357 -5.94 27.65 -15.53
C ILE A 357 -6.94 28.03 -14.43
N GLN A 358 -6.67 29.11 -13.70
CA GLN A 358 -7.57 29.58 -12.62
C GLN A 358 -8.95 29.97 -13.17
N LYS A 359 -9.01 30.67 -14.29
CA LYS A 359 -10.28 31.01 -14.96
C LYS A 359 -11.05 29.78 -15.42
N ALA A 360 -10.34 28.78 -15.94
CA ALA A 360 -10.92 27.51 -16.36
C ALA A 360 -11.48 26.71 -15.17
N LEU A 361 -10.77 26.68 -14.05
CA LEU A 361 -11.24 26.05 -12.81
C LEU A 361 -12.49 26.72 -12.26
N ASN A 362 -12.49 28.05 -12.15
CA ASN A 362 -13.61 28.81 -11.64
C ASN A 362 -14.88 28.69 -12.53
N LYS A 363 -14.71 28.36 -13.82
CA LYS A 363 -15.82 28.04 -14.72
C LYS A 363 -16.39 26.66 -14.53
N SER A 364 -15.55 25.69 -14.12
CA SER A 364 -15.91 24.27 -14.07
C SER A 364 -16.30 23.80 -12.67
N PHE A 365 -15.81 24.46 -11.62
CA PHE A 365 -16.05 24.08 -10.24
C PHE A 365 -16.58 25.27 -9.43
N ALA A 366 -17.45 24.97 -8.48
CA ALA A 366 -17.96 26.00 -7.57
C ALA A 366 -16.80 26.54 -6.69
N PRO A 367 -16.80 27.86 -6.40
CA PRO A 367 -15.76 28.46 -5.55
C PRO A 367 -15.65 27.80 -4.16
N GLU A 368 -16.78 27.37 -3.60
CA GLU A 368 -16.85 26.65 -2.34
C GLU A 368 -16.02 25.37 -2.38
N PHE A 369 -16.14 24.58 -3.45
CA PHE A 369 -15.37 23.35 -3.63
C PHE A 369 -13.88 23.62 -3.76
N LEU A 370 -13.48 24.61 -4.57
CA LEU A 370 -12.07 24.95 -4.74
C LEU A 370 -11.40 25.44 -3.45
N ASN A 371 -12.14 26.12 -2.59
CA ASN A 371 -11.65 26.62 -1.30
C ASN A 371 -11.42 25.50 -0.27
N ARG A 372 -11.97 24.29 -0.50
CA ARG A 372 -11.74 23.11 0.37
C ARG A 372 -10.56 22.27 -0.08
N VAL A 373 -10.03 22.50 -1.28
CA VAL A 373 -8.83 21.85 -1.78
C VAL A 373 -7.61 22.45 -1.11
N ASP A 374 -6.77 21.64 -0.47
CA ASP A 374 -5.56 22.10 0.24
C ASP A 374 -4.53 22.70 -0.71
N GLU A 375 -4.34 22.07 -1.88
CA GLU A 375 -3.38 22.55 -2.88
C GLU A 375 -3.79 22.12 -4.30
N ILE A 376 -3.67 23.08 -5.23
CA ILE A 376 -3.84 22.82 -6.66
C ILE A 376 -2.45 22.67 -7.27
N ILE A 377 -2.16 21.49 -7.77
CA ILE A 377 -0.84 21.08 -8.25
C ILE A 377 -0.87 20.94 -9.77
N THR A 378 -0.12 21.78 -10.45
CA THR A 378 0.01 21.73 -11.92
C THR A 378 1.16 20.85 -12.33
N PHE A 379 0.92 19.97 -13.29
CA PHE A 379 1.92 19.11 -13.91
C PHE A 379 2.35 19.72 -15.25
N ASP A 380 3.64 19.83 -15.43
CA ASP A 380 4.24 20.34 -16.64
C ASP A 380 4.22 19.30 -17.76
N GLN A 381 4.27 19.78 -19.01
CA GLN A 381 4.41 18.92 -20.17
C GLN A 381 5.81 18.29 -20.18
N LEU A 382 5.90 17.00 -20.52
CA LEU A 382 7.17 16.29 -20.56
C LEU A 382 7.98 16.72 -21.79
N SER A 383 9.28 16.96 -21.60
CA SER A 383 10.25 17.15 -22.68
C SER A 383 10.71 15.78 -23.21
N LEU A 384 11.35 15.78 -24.39
CA LEU A 384 11.93 14.56 -24.96
C LEU A 384 13.02 13.97 -24.04
N GLU A 385 13.82 14.83 -23.41
CA GLU A 385 14.84 14.42 -22.43
C GLU A 385 14.18 13.71 -21.23
N ALA A 386 13.09 14.25 -20.70
CA ALA A 386 12.34 13.62 -19.62
C ALA A 386 11.81 12.23 -20.03
N ILE A 387 11.36 12.08 -21.27
CA ILE A 387 10.89 10.79 -21.81
C ILE A 387 12.03 9.77 -21.84
N THR A 388 13.25 10.18 -22.21
CA THR A 388 14.41 9.27 -22.22
C THR A 388 14.72 8.74 -20.81
N HIS A 389 14.62 9.59 -19.78
CA HIS A 389 14.77 9.13 -18.40
C HIS A 389 13.60 8.23 -17.93
N ILE A 390 12.37 8.48 -18.42
CA ILE A 390 11.22 7.63 -18.11
C ILE A 390 11.39 6.24 -18.73
N ILE A 391 11.98 6.14 -19.90
CA ILE A 391 12.30 4.85 -20.52
C ILE A 391 13.20 4.01 -19.64
N ASP A 392 14.24 4.58 -19.06
CA ASP A 392 15.15 3.83 -18.20
C ASP A 392 14.42 3.22 -16.98
N ILE A 393 13.43 3.93 -16.45
CA ILE A 393 12.59 3.43 -15.35
C ILE A 393 11.64 2.31 -15.82
N GLU A 394 10.99 2.48 -16.97
CA GLU A 394 10.06 1.48 -17.52
C GLU A 394 10.79 0.22 -17.98
N LEU A 395 12.00 0.36 -18.53
CA LEU A 395 12.83 -0.76 -18.96
C LEU A 395 13.38 -1.59 -17.80
N LYS A 396 13.48 -1.02 -16.59
CA LYS A 396 13.98 -1.76 -15.43
C LYS A 396 13.19 -3.06 -15.19
N GLY A 397 11.86 -3.00 -15.28
CA GLY A 397 11.03 -4.19 -15.17
C GLY A 397 11.22 -5.21 -16.31
N LEU A 398 11.64 -4.75 -17.49
CA LEU A 398 12.00 -5.65 -18.59
C LEU A 398 13.36 -6.30 -18.35
N TYR A 399 14.36 -5.54 -17.87
CA TYR A 399 15.65 -6.11 -17.48
C TYR A 399 15.49 -7.21 -16.42
N ASP A 400 14.72 -6.95 -15.35
CA ASP A 400 14.46 -7.93 -14.28
C ASP A 400 13.79 -9.20 -14.83
N ARG A 401 12.85 -9.08 -15.78
CA ARG A 401 12.18 -10.23 -16.41
C ARG A 401 13.13 -11.05 -17.30
N ILE A 402 13.94 -10.38 -18.10
CA ILE A 402 14.90 -11.05 -19.00
C ILE A 402 15.99 -11.75 -18.17
N GLU A 403 16.45 -11.13 -17.09
CA GLU A 403 17.39 -11.74 -16.15
C GLU A 403 16.80 -12.98 -15.45
N SER A 404 15.52 -12.93 -15.09
CA SER A 404 14.82 -14.07 -14.47
C SER A 404 14.68 -15.29 -15.41
N ILE A 405 14.74 -15.07 -16.73
CA ILE A 405 14.72 -16.12 -17.77
C ILE A 405 16.15 -16.65 -18.07
N GLY A 406 17.18 -16.03 -17.47
CA GLY A 406 18.57 -16.45 -17.60
C GLY A 406 19.39 -15.67 -18.65
N TYR A 407 18.87 -14.59 -19.21
CA TYR A 407 19.57 -13.78 -20.22
C TYR A 407 19.95 -12.41 -19.67
N LYS A 408 20.96 -11.77 -20.29
CA LYS A 408 21.33 -10.38 -20.02
C LYS A 408 20.91 -9.50 -21.19
N LEU A 409 20.25 -8.37 -20.90
CA LEU A 409 19.81 -7.40 -21.90
C LEU A 409 20.65 -6.14 -21.82
N VAL A 410 21.17 -5.66 -22.94
CA VAL A 410 21.87 -4.38 -23.07
C VAL A 410 21.23 -3.61 -24.22
N ILE A 411 20.71 -2.42 -23.92
CA ILE A 411 20.06 -1.54 -24.88
C ILE A 411 20.93 -0.30 -25.06
N GLU A 412 21.36 -0.02 -26.28
CA GLU A 412 22.18 1.15 -26.60
C GLU A 412 21.36 2.44 -26.49
N ASP A 413 22.03 3.55 -26.17
CA ASP A 413 21.36 4.84 -25.96
C ASP A 413 20.64 5.35 -27.22
N GLU A 414 21.18 5.07 -28.40
CA GLU A 414 20.51 5.40 -29.67
C GLU A 414 19.19 4.62 -29.84
N ALA A 415 19.17 3.35 -29.42
CA ALA A 415 17.95 2.53 -29.43
C ALA A 415 16.91 3.06 -28.44
N LYS A 416 17.34 3.48 -27.25
CA LYS A 416 16.45 4.13 -26.27
C LYS A 416 15.87 5.43 -26.79
N GLN A 417 16.68 6.27 -27.44
CA GLN A 417 16.21 7.53 -28.06
C GLN A 417 15.22 7.28 -29.18
N PHE A 418 15.43 6.24 -29.99
CA PHE A 418 14.47 5.83 -31.00
C PHE A 418 13.13 5.45 -30.40
N ILE A 419 13.12 4.60 -29.35
CA ILE A 419 11.90 4.22 -28.64
C ILE A 419 11.24 5.46 -28.00
N ALA A 420 12.03 6.39 -27.43
CA ALA A 420 11.54 7.65 -26.89
C ALA A 420 10.79 8.47 -27.94
N THR A 421 11.39 8.62 -29.11
CA THR A 421 10.82 9.40 -30.20
C THR A 421 9.53 8.76 -30.76
N LYS A 422 9.47 7.45 -30.84
CA LYS A 422 8.28 6.69 -31.29
C LYS A 422 7.19 6.61 -30.22
N GLY A 423 7.59 6.60 -28.95
CA GLY A 423 6.69 6.52 -27.77
C GLY A 423 6.25 7.87 -27.24
N TYR A 424 6.74 8.99 -27.79
CA TYR A 424 6.35 10.32 -27.37
C TYR A 424 5.28 10.92 -28.27
N ASP A 425 4.22 11.38 -27.68
CA ASP A 425 3.17 12.16 -28.33
C ASP A 425 2.89 13.43 -27.54
N VAL A 426 2.89 14.59 -28.22
CA VAL A 426 2.63 15.90 -27.59
C VAL A 426 1.26 15.98 -26.91
N GLN A 427 0.27 15.19 -27.36
CA GLN A 427 -1.07 15.18 -26.78
C GLN A 427 -1.23 14.18 -25.65
N TYR A 428 -0.58 13.03 -25.77
CA TYR A 428 -0.74 11.89 -24.85
C TYR A 428 0.47 11.68 -23.93
N GLY A 429 1.51 12.52 -24.03
CA GLY A 429 2.72 12.47 -23.21
C GLY A 429 3.44 11.13 -23.30
N ALA A 430 3.78 10.53 -22.15
CA ALA A 430 4.44 9.23 -22.05
C ALA A 430 3.47 8.02 -22.16
N ARG A 431 2.17 8.24 -22.36
CA ARG A 431 1.19 7.13 -22.40
C ARG A 431 1.44 6.11 -23.54
N PRO A 432 1.85 6.53 -24.76
CA PRO A 432 2.16 5.60 -25.84
C PRO A 432 3.48 4.83 -25.63
N LEU A 433 4.34 5.26 -24.67
CA LEU A 433 5.68 4.70 -24.48
C LEU A 433 5.66 3.21 -24.17
N LYS A 434 4.73 2.74 -23.32
CA LYS A 434 4.59 1.32 -23.03
C LYS A 434 4.28 0.49 -24.26
N ARG A 435 3.43 1.02 -25.13
CA ARG A 435 3.10 0.36 -26.40
C ARG A 435 4.31 0.38 -27.36
N ALA A 436 5.07 1.46 -27.37
CA ALA A 436 6.30 1.54 -28.17
C ALA A 436 7.35 0.53 -27.68
N ILE A 437 7.55 0.40 -26.36
CA ILE A 437 8.43 -0.64 -25.78
C ILE A 437 7.95 -2.03 -26.20
N GLN A 438 6.66 -2.32 -26.07
CA GLN A 438 6.10 -3.60 -26.47
C GLN A 438 6.36 -3.89 -27.96
N THR A 439 5.92 -2.99 -28.84
CA THR A 439 5.97 -3.22 -30.30
C THR A 439 7.39 -3.24 -30.86
N TYR A 440 8.27 -2.34 -30.39
CA TYR A 440 9.62 -2.21 -30.99
C TYR A 440 10.67 -3.04 -30.25
N LEU A 441 10.43 -3.44 -28.99
CA LEU A 441 11.42 -4.12 -28.18
C LEU A 441 10.96 -5.52 -27.74
N GLU A 442 9.81 -5.64 -27.03
CA GLU A 442 9.37 -6.93 -26.45
C GLU A 442 9.00 -7.94 -27.56
N ASP A 443 8.33 -7.52 -28.64
CA ASP A 443 7.95 -8.40 -29.75
C ASP A 443 9.21 -8.97 -30.44
N GLY A 444 10.20 -8.13 -30.75
CA GLY A 444 11.45 -8.58 -31.35
C GLY A 444 12.32 -9.44 -30.43
N LEU A 445 12.36 -9.13 -29.13
CA LEU A 445 13.04 -9.98 -28.14
C LEU A 445 12.39 -11.36 -28.04
N SER A 446 11.06 -11.41 -28.07
CA SER A 446 10.32 -12.68 -28.02
C SER A 446 10.61 -13.54 -29.24
N GLU A 447 10.67 -12.94 -30.46
CA GLU A 447 11.01 -13.63 -31.69
C GLU A 447 12.46 -14.15 -31.65
N LEU A 448 13.41 -13.36 -31.16
CA LEU A 448 14.80 -13.76 -30.97
C LEU A 448 14.94 -14.94 -30.00
N ILE A 449 14.28 -14.88 -28.85
CA ILE A 449 14.34 -15.92 -27.82
C ILE A 449 13.76 -17.25 -28.33
N ILE A 450 12.66 -17.18 -29.10
CA ILE A 450 12.01 -18.39 -29.65
C ILE A 450 12.80 -18.98 -30.82
N SER A 451 13.32 -18.13 -31.73
CA SER A 451 13.97 -18.56 -32.96
C SER A 451 15.44 -18.93 -32.79
N SER A 452 16.13 -18.37 -31.82
CA SER A 452 17.56 -18.57 -31.61
C SER A 452 17.81 -19.66 -30.52
N LYS A 453 18.87 -20.45 -30.74
CA LYS A 453 19.38 -21.37 -29.69
C LYS A 453 20.20 -20.55 -28.67
N LEU A 454 19.50 -19.75 -27.86
CA LEU A 454 20.11 -19.03 -26.79
C LEU A 454 20.45 -20.00 -25.62
N THR A 455 21.60 -19.80 -25.02
CA THR A 455 22.04 -20.55 -23.84
C THR A 455 21.97 -19.66 -22.60
N ASP A 456 21.76 -20.27 -21.45
CA ASP A 456 21.69 -19.54 -20.16
C ASP A 456 22.96 -18.70 -19.94
N GLY A 457 22.75 -17.40 -19.77
CA GLY A 457 23.80 -16.39 -19.56
C GLY A 457 24.23 -15.65 -20.81
N ASP A 458 23.61 -15.91 -21.98
CA ASP A 458 23.86 -15.13 -23.19
C ASP A 458 23.41 -13.66 -23.03
N MET A 459 24.12 -12.77 -23.75
CA MET A 459 23.84 -11.34 -23.74
C MET A 459 23.11 -10.95 -25.03
N ILE A 460 21.95 -10.33 -24.88
CA ILE A 460 21.18 -9.77 -25.99
C ILE A 460 21.49 -8.28 -26.08
N ARG A 461 22.09 -7.84 -27.16
CA ARG A 461 22.35 -6.43 -27.45
C ARG A 461 21.33 -5.90 -28.43
N VAL A 462 20.73 -4.75 -28.08
CA VAL A 462 19.77 -4.01 -28.92
C VAL A 462 20.41 -2.73 -29.41
N SER A 463 20.54 -2.57 -30.70
CA SER A 463 21.09 -1.39 -31.38
C SER A 463 20.13 -0.83 -32.42
N LEU A 464 20.34 0.42 -32.85
CA LEU A 464 19.56 1.07 -33.90
C LEU A 464 20.23 0.87 -35.24
N ASN A 465 19.56 0.19 -36.18
CA ASN A 465 19.96 0.17 -37.56
C ASN A 465 19.49 1.45 -38.28
N LYS A 466 20.43 2.39 -38.51
CA LYS A 466 20.13 3.71 -39.08
C LYS A 466 19.67 3.64 -40.55
N GLU A 467 20.05 2.61 -41.28
CA GLU A 467 19.69 2.44 -42.72
C GLU A 467 18.22 2.01 -42.84
N LYS A 468 17.76 1.11 -41.97
CA LYS A 468 16.40 0.57 -42.01
C LYS A 468 15.44 1.36 -41.09
N GLY A 469 15.96 2.12 -40.13
CA GLY A 469 15.15 2.82 -39.11
C GLY A 469 14.42 1.86 -38.18
N GLU A 470 15.01 0.71 -37.87
CA GLU A 470 14.47 -0.35 -37.04
C GLU A 470 15.49 -0.77 -35.98
N LEU A 471 15.00 -1.38 -34.90
CA LEU A 471 15.87 -1.94 -33.86
C LEU A 471 16.40 -3.30 -34.34
N GLU A 472 17.71 -3.49 -34.21
CA GLU A 472 18.39 -4.74 -34.49
C GLU A 472 18.80 -5.40 -33.18
N MET A 473 18.46 -6.68 -33.04
CA MET A 473 18.75 -7.47 -31.83
C MET A 473 19.75 -8.56 -32.18
N LYS A 474 20.88 -8.59 -31.48
CA LYS A 474 21.96 -9.56 -31.70
C LYS A 474 22.24 -10.34 -30.45
N ASN A 475 22.44 -11.65 -30.59
CA ASN A 475 23.01 -12.48 -29.56
C ASN A 475 24.54 -12.29 -29.55
N GLU A 476 25.09 -11.84 -28.43
CA GLU A 476 26.53 -11.88 -28.17
C GLU A 476 26.78 -13.08 -27.25
N ALA A 477 27.26 -14.19 -27.84
CA ALA A 477 27.68 -15.34 -27.04
C ALA A 477 28.75 -14.92 -26.05
N LYS A 478 28.71 -15.50 -24.84
CA LYS A 478 29.69 -15.28 -23.78
C LYS A 478 31.10 -15.36 -24.37
N THR A 479 31.84 -14.24 -24.40
CA THR A 479 33.30 -14.31 -24.56
C THR A 479 33.81 -14.97 -23.28
N SER A 480 34.26 -16.21 -23.42
CA SER A 480 34.94 -16.95 -22.35
C SER A 480 36.22 -16.19 -22.02
N GLU A 481 36.23 -15.45 -20.89
CA GLU A 481 37.43 -15.12 -20.14
C GLU A 481 37.71 -16.20 -19.10
#